data_7fcd93638d1be253150669eb5e1dc8ef
#
_entry.id   7fcd93638d1be253150669eb5e1dc8ef
#
_cell.length_a   1.000
_cell.length_b   1.000
_cell.length_c   1.000
_cell.angle_alpha   90.00
_cell.angle_beta   90.00
_cell.angle_gamma   90.00
#
_symmetry.space_group_name_H-M   'P 1'
#
loop_
_entity.id
_entity.type
_entity.pdbx_description
1 polymer ?
#
loop_
_entity_poly.entity_id
_entity_poly.type
_entity_poly.pdbx_seq_one_letter_code
_entity_poly.pdbx_strand_id
1 'polypeptide(L)'
;MRHWPDPASGKQPYTPTEMSRAGLCVGCGSCAERMRWDKNGFLKPEPGTPVPESFAQQCPFSPAAPNEDQLAAERFAGAPTADARIGPFEAAYVGHVAESGFRANASSGGLTSWVAAELLATGAVDGVAHVAPTDPASGRHFAYRISRSVEELNAGAKSRYYPVELSQVLAEIRQRPGRYAIIGIPCFIKAIHLLRRVDPLIRERVTHTLGLFCGHMKSAAMIESFAWQLGAELSQVQAIDYRIKDETRPANWYRAHLDLAGGGSAEQDWWHLADGDWGAGFLQNPACDWCDDVVGETADVSFGDAWVEPYSSDGRGTNVVIVRSRALHEMIERARAEGRLALERVDADFVVRTQAAGLRHRRDGLAYRLTWRRGIVPRKRVQPSTDLPVRRKLVYRLRYAIARMSHPTLRLARSLHMPGIYTTWARSVLRLYQSVTWSRGRLGGLLDRLLPRPEA
;
A
#
# COMPACT_ATOMS: atom_id res chain seq x y z
N MET A 1 1.83 32.75 -1.36
CA MET A 1 0.83 31.71 -1.07
C MET A 1 0.27 31.23 -2.40
N ARG A 2 0.48 29.96 -2.81
CA ARG A 2 -0.21 29.42 -3.98
C ARG A 2 -1.59 28.99 -3.49
N HIS A 3 -2.64 29.69 -3.91
CA HIS A 3 -4.00 29.26 -3.67
C HIS A 3 -4.22 27.90 -4.33
N TRP A 4 -4.84 26.96 -3.60
CA TRP A 4 -5.39 25.77 -4.22
C TRP A 4 -6.36 26.24 -5.31
N PRO A 5 -6.31 25.66 -6.54
CA PRO A 5 -7.27 26.04 -7.58
C PRO A 5 -8.68 25.81 -7.03
N ASP A 6 -9.48 26.85 -7.04
CA ASP A 6 -10.89 26.81 -6.70
C ASP A 6 -11.57 25.77 -7.61
N PRO A 7 -12.30 24.79 -7.06
CA PRO A 7 -13.11 23.85 -7.84
C PRO A 7 -14.08 24.56 -8.81
N ALA A 8 -14.46 25.82 -8.51
CA ALA A 8 -15.34 26.65 -9.34
C ALA A 8 -14.64 27.33 -10.53
N SER A 9 -13.31 27.24 -10.68
CA SER A 9 -12.58 27.86 -11.77
C SER A 9 -12.73 27.10 -13.10
N GLY A 10 -13.87 27.01 -13.70
CA GLY A 10 -14.20 26.73 -15.11
C GLY A 10 -13.36 25.78 -15.98
N LYS A 11 -12.36 25.10 -15.45
CA LYS A 11 -11.62 24.05 -16.16
C LYS A 11 -12.44 22.76 -16.17
N GLN A 12 -12.63 22.20 -17.34
CA GLN A 12 -13.22 20.88 -17.53
C GLN A 12 -12.63 19.86 -16.56
N PRO A 13 -13.45 18.94 -16.01
CA PRO A 13 -12.98 17.91 -15.08
C PRO A 13 -11.86 17.11 -15.73
N TYR A 14 -10.79 16.83 -14.96
CA TYR A 14 -9.67 16.00 -15.41
C TYR A 14 -10.15 14.60 -15.82
N THR A 15 -9.47 14.00 -16.81
CA THR A 15 -9.77 12.67 -17.33
C THR A 15 -8.83 11.61 -16.73
N PRO A 16 -9.18 10.33 -16.76
CA PRO A 16 -8.27 9.23 -16.38
C PRO A 16 -6.93 9.27 -17.13
N THR A 17 -6.97 9.66 -18.41
CA THR A 17 -5.77 9.79 -19.25
C THR A 17 -4.85 10.90 -18.75
N GLU A 18 -5.40 12.08 -18.41
CA GLU A 18 -4.62 13.19 -17.85
C GLU A 18 -4.03 12.84 -16.47
N MET A 19 -4.82 12.19 -15.60
CA MET A 19 -4.32 11.70 -14.31
C MET A 19 -3.19 10.69 -14.48
N SER A 20 -3.28 9.80 -15.48
CA SER A 20 -2.22 8.83 -15.80
C SER A 20 -0.96 9.52 -16.30
N ARG A 21 -1.08 10.48 -17.24
CA ARG A 21 0.05 11.28 -17.77
C ARG A 21 0.72 12.14 -16.68
N ALA A 22 -0.08 12.65 -15.74
CA ALA A 22 0.41 13.42 -14.59
C ALA A 22 1.10 12.54 -13.54
N GLY A 23 1.11 11.19 -13.68
CA GLY A 23 1.64 10.26 -12.71
C GLY A 23 0.84 10.23 -11.41
N LEU A 24 -0.47 10.42 -11.48
CA LEU A 24 -1.40 10.43 -10.34
C LEU A 24 -2.36 9.22 -10.34
N CYS A 25 -2.37 8.40 -11.39
CA CYS A 25 -3.20 7.22 -11.44
C CYS A 25 -2.54 6.06 -10.69
N VAL A 26 -3.20 5.57 -9.64
CA VAL A 26 -2.77 4.38 -8.89
C VAL A 26 -3.23 3.06 -9.53
N GLY A 27 -4.15 3.12 -10.52
CA GLY A 27 -4.69 1.93 -11.17
C GLY A 27 -5.73 1.20 -10.32
N CYS A 28 -6.51 1.89 -9.48
CA CYS A 28 -7.49 1.26 -8.60
C CYS A 28 -8.70 0.64 -9.33
N GLY A 29 -8.98 1.04 -10.58
CA GLY A 29 -10.09 0.49 -11.37
C GLY A 29 -11.47 1.02 -11.01
N SER A 30 -11.61 2.00 -10.08
CA SER A 30 -12.93 2.52 -9.68
C SER A 30 -13.63 3.36 -10.76
N CYS A 31 -12.89 3.88 -11.74
CA CYS A 31 -13.39 4.78 -12.79
C CYS A 31 -13.45 4.13 -14.18
N ALA A 32 -13.13 2.85 -14.32
CA ALA A 32 -13.08 2.18 -15.60
C ALA A 32 -13.44 0.69 -15.47
N GLU A 33 -14.15 0.16 -16.45
CA GLU A 33 -14.52 -1.27 -16.51
C GLU A 33 -13.36 -2.14 -16.98
N ARG A 34 -12.45 -1.56 -17.77
CA ARG A 34 -11.31 -2.28 -18.35
C ARG A 34 -10.01 -1.57 -18.01
N MET A 35 -9.05 -2.39 -17.57
CA MET A 35 -7.71 -1.96 -17.20
C MET A 35 -6.67 -2.69 -18.03
N ARG A 36 -5.62 -1.97 -18.47
CA ARG A 36 -4.49 -2.53 -19.22
C ARG A 36 -3.16 -2.25 -18.54
N TRP A 37 -2.18 -3.07 -18.82
CA TRP A 37 -0.80 -2.82 -18.41
C TRP A 37 -0.18 -1.64 -19.16
N ASP A 38 0.46 -0.74 -18.44
CA ASP A 38 1.36 0.23 -19.03
C ASP A 38 2.79 -0.36 -19.19
N LYS A 39 3.66 0.37 -19.90
CA LYS A 39 5.03 -0.05 -20.15
C LYS A 39 5.91 -0.22 -18.89
N ASN A 40 5.46 0.27 -17.75
CA ASN A 40 6.16 0.19 -16.47
C ASN A 40 5.58 -0.91 -15.55
N GLY A 41 4.64 -1.71 -16.03
CA GLY A 41 4.01 -2.77 -15.25
C GLY A 41 3.03 -2.25 -14.20
N PHE A 42 2.25 -1.20 -14.53
CA PHE A 42 1.11 -0.73 -13.74
C PHE A 42 -0.18 -0.86 -14.53
N LEU A 43 -1.27 -1.16 -13.84
CA LEU A 43 -2.60 -1.15 -14.43
C LEU A 43 -3.10 0.30 -14.59
N LYS A 44 -3.65 0.59 -15.76
CA LYS A 44 -4.22 1.90 -16.11
C LYS A 44 -5.54 1.70 -16.84
N PRO A 45 -6.49 2.64 -16.75
CA PRO A 45 -7.69 2.63 -17.58
C PRO A 45 -7.34 2.48 -19.05
N GLU A 46 -8.09 1.64 -19.76
CA GLU A 46 -7.91 1.44 -21.19
C GLU A 46 -8.25 2.73 -21.95
N PRO A 47 -7.48 3.16 -22.96
CA PRO A 47 -7.79 4.33 -23.76
C PRO A 47 -9.14 4.15 -24.46
N GLY A 48 -9.91 5.25 -24.51
CA GLY A 48 -11.25 5.23 -25.11
C GLY A 48 -12.34 4.72 -24.16
N THR A 49 -12.02 4.28 -22.94
CA THR A 49 -13.03 3.99 -21.91
C THR A 49 -13.86 5.24 -21.63
N PRO A 50 -15.21 5.16 -21.60
CA PRO A 50 -16.05 6.27 -21.22
C PRO A 50 -15.63 6.85 -19.86
N VAL A 51 -15.54 8.16 -19.78
CA VAL A 51 -15.22 8.87 -18.55
C VAL A 51 -16.51 9.13 -17.80
N PRO A 52 -16.70 8.58 -16.57
CA PRO A 52 -17.88 8.91 -15.79
C PRO A 52 -17.95 10.42 -15.51
N GLU A 53 -19.14 11.03 -15.58
CA GLU A 53 -19.34 12.45 -15.25
C GLU A 53 -18.83 12.78 -13.84
N SER A 54 -18.98 11.83 -12.91
CA SER A 54 -18.51 11.91 -11.52
C SER A 54 -17.00 11.67 -11.35
N PHE A 55 -16.23 11.44 -12.42
CA PHE A 55 -14.80 11.07 -12.33
C PHE A 55 -13.99 11.98 -11.42
N ALA A 56 -14.17 13.28 -11.52
CA ALA A 56 -13.44 14.26 -10.72
C ALA A 56 -13.67 14.08 -9.20
N GLN A 57 -14.85 13.59 -8.81
CA GLN A 57 -15.24 13.38 -7.41
C GLN A 57 -14.88 11.98 -6.91
N GLN A 58 -14.73 11.00 -7.80
CA GLN A 58 -14.45 9.59 -7.42
C GLN A 58 -12.98 9.19 -7.55
N CYS A 59 -12.14 9.97 -8.26
CA CYS A 59 -10.71 9.65 -8.35
C CYS A 59 -9.96 10.05 -7.07
N PRO A 60 -9.28 9.13 -6.37
CA PRO A 60 -8.64 9.41 -5.07
C PRO A 60 -7.51 10.45 -5.14
N PHE A 61 -7.00 10.74 -6.33
CA PHE A 61 -5.96 11.75 -6.55
C PHE A 61 -6.46 12.99 -7.30
N SER A 62 -7.76 13.11 -7.51
CA SER A 62 -8.34 14.32 -8.11
C SER A 62 -8.24 15.51 -7.14
N PRO A 63 -7.94 16.72 -7.66
CA PRO A 63 -8.04 17.94 -6.87
C PRO A 63 -9.45 18.24 -6.34
N ALA A 64 -10.50 17.75 -7.02
CA ALA A 64 -11.90 17.96 -6.65
C ALA A 64 -12.39 16.97 -5.59
N ALA A 65 -11.72 15.80 -5.44
CA ALA A 65 -12.11 14.81 -4.44
C ALA A 65 -11.80 15.27 -3.01
N PRO A 66 -12.64 14.92 -2.01
CA PRO A 66 -12.31 15.12 -0.60
C PRO A 66 -10.97 14.47 -0.24
N ASN A 67 -10.25 15.07 0.71
CA ASN A 67 -9.07 14.43 1.28
C ASN A 67 -9.46 13.41 2.36
N GLU A 68 -8.47 12.74 2.94
CA GLU A 68 -8.66 11.70 3.93
C GLU A 68 -9.30 12.24 5.22
N ASP A 69 -8.93 13.45 5.66
CA ASP A 69 -9.51 14.09 6.86
C ASP A 69 -11.00 14.34 6.70
N GLN A 70 -11.42 14.85 5.53
CA GLN A 70 -12.82 15.11 5.23
C GLN A 70 -13.65 13.81 5.21
N LEU A 71 -13.13 12.76 4.55
CA LEU A 71 -13.81 11.46 4.48
C LEU A 71 -13.86 10.77 5.84
N ALA A 72 -12.79 10.82 6.63
CA ALA A 72 -12.74 10.22 7.96
C ALA A 72 -13.68 10.95 8.94
N ALA A 73 -13.75 12.28 8.90
CA ALA A 73 -14.66 13.07 9.71
C ALA A 73 -16.14 12.76 9.38
N GLU A 74 -16.49 12.59 8.10
CA GLU A 74 -17.84 12.20 7.69
C GLU A 74 -18.22 10.79 8.20
N ARG A 75 -17.27 9.86 8.17
CA ARG A 75 -17.54 8.45 8.49
C ARG A 75 -17.50 8.14 9.96
N PHE A 76 -16.63 8.79 10.69
CA PHE A 76 -16.26 8.44 12.07
C PHE A 76 -16.44 9.63 13.03
N ALA A 77 -17.45 10.48 12.75
CA ALA A 77 -17.75 11.67 13.55
C ALA A 77 -18.02 11.38 15.04
N GLY A 78 -18.47 10.16 15.36
CA GLY A 78 -18.77 9.72 16.73
C GLY A 78 -17.61 9.02 17.44
N ALA A 79 -16.42 8.90 16.81
CA ALA A 79 -15.28 8.24 17.44
C ALA A 79 -14.80 9.00 18.68
N PRO A 80 -14.51 8.31 19.80
CA PRO A 80 -14.16 8.95 21.07
C PRO A 80 -12.79 9.60 21.07
N THR A 81 -11.92 9.24 20.11
CA THR A 81 -10.55 9.74 20.02
C THR A 81 -10.25 10.22 18.61
N ALA A 82 -9.51 11.32 18.49
CA ALA A 82 -9.01 11.82 17.22
C ALA A 82 -7.53 12.24 17.37
N ASP A 83 -6.72 11.87 16.40
CA ASP A 83 -5.32 12.27 16.31
C ASP A 83 -5.03 12.77 14.88
N ALA A 84 -4.37 13.91 14.75
CA ALA A 84 -4.08 14.52 13.45
C ALA A 84 -3.19 13.68 12.53
N ARG A 85 -2.49 12.67 13.07
CA ARG A 85 -1.56 11.80 12.34
C ARG A 85 -2.20 10.52 11.84
N ILE A 86 -3.23 10.00 12.54
CA ILE A 86 -3.87 8.69 12.25
C ILE A 86 -5.39 8.77 12.08
N GLY A 87 -5.99 9.97 12.21
CA GLY A 87 -7.42 10.23 12.09
C GLY A 87 -8.23 9.87 13.35
N PRO A 88 -9.58 9.89 13.26
CA PRO A 88 -10.47 9.45 14.34
C PRO A 88 -10.44 7.92 14.51
N PHE A 89 -10.62 7.43 15.76
CA PHE A 89 -10.66 5.99 16.06
C PHE A 89 -11.35 5.67 17.40
N GLU A 90 -11.92 4.46 17.48
CA GLU A 90 -12.50 3.88 18.69
C GLU A 90 -11.41 3.36 19.63
N ALA A 91 -10.45 2.61 19.05
CA ALA A 91 -9.35 2.02 19.79
C ALA A 91 -8.17 1.67 18.84
N ALA A 92 -6.97 1.57 19.43
CA ALA A 92 -5.81 0.98 18.75
C ALA A 92 -5.23 -0.14 19.61
N TYR A 93 -4.67 -1.14 18.91
CA TYR A 93 -4.12 -2.34 19.54
C TYR A 93 -2.80 -2.74 18.91
N VAL A 94 -1.99 -3.47 19.68
CA VAL A 94 -0.84 -4.25 19.21
C VAL A 94 -1.00 -5.70 19.62
N GLY A 95 -0.67 -6.65 18.75
CA GLY A 95 -0.74 -8.06 19.07
C GLY A 95 -0.97 -8.97 17.87
N HIS A 96 -1.57 -10.13 18.10
CA HIS A 96 -1.75 -11.14 17.09
C HIS A 96 -3.00 -11.99 17.35
N VAL A 97 -3.40 -12.79 16.37
CA VAL A 97 -4.45 -13.80 16.52
C VAL A 97 -3.91 -14.99 17.32
N ALA A 98 -4.63 -15.35 18.39
CA ALA A 98 -4.30 -16.51 19.22
C ALA A 98 -4.90 -17.82 18.68
N GLU A 99 -5.98 -17.73 17.88
CA GLU A 99 -6.55 -18.90 17.20
C GLU A 99 -5.55 -19.52 16.21
N SER A 100 -5.54 -20.86 16.14
CA SER A 100 -4.55 -21.58 15.36
C SER A 100 -4.64 -21.28 13.86
N GLY A 101 -3.48 -21.20 13.21
CA GLY A 101 -3.34 -21.04 11.77
C GLY A 101 -3.28 -19.60 11.27
N PHE A 102 -4.04 -18.66 11.81
CA PHE A 102 -4.09 -17.28 11.27
C PHE A 102 -2.74 -16.57 11.33
N ARG A 103 -2.07 -16.59 12.49
CA ARG A 103 -0.76 -15.94 12.64
C ARG A 103 0.31 -16.60 11.77
N ALA A 104 0.35 -17.94 11.73
CA ALA A 104 1.33 -18.70 10.95
C ALA A 104 1.17 -18.46 9.44
N ASN A 105 -0.07 -18.45 8.95
CA ASN A 105 -0.38 -18.31 7.53
C ASN A 105 -0.38 -16.86 7.02
N ALA A 106 -0.26 -15.85 7.90
CA ALA A 106 -0.23 -14.45 7.52
C ALA A 106 1.21 -13.91 7.40
N SER A 107 1.36 -12.75 6.80
CA SER A 107 2.65 -12.03 6.76
C SER A 107 3.00 -11.32 8.08
N SER A 108 2.04 -11.12 8.97
CA SER A 108 2.20 -10.47 10.28
C SER A 108 1.38 -11.21 11.35
N GLY A 109 0.71 -10.53 12.27
CA GLY A 109 -0.06 -11.11 13.37
C GLY A 109 -1.36 -11.83 12.99
N GLY A 110 -1.81 -11.79 11.71
CA GLY A 110 -2.98 -12.54 11.21
C GLY A 110 -4.31 -11.80 11.29
N LEU A 111 -4.38 -10.61 11.89
CA LEU A 111 -5.64 -9.92 12.19
C LEU A 111 -6.47 -9.53 10.96
N THR A 112 -5.85 -9.19 9.84
CA THR A 112 -6.61 -8.88 8.62
C THR A 112 -7.44 -10.06 8.14
N SER A 113 -6.83 -11.25 8.05
CA SER A 113 -7.52 -12.47 7.65
C SER A 113 -8.54 -12.91 8.69
N TRP A 114 -8.23 -12.76 9.97
CA TRP A 114 -9.14 -13.12 11.06
C TRP A 114 -10.40 -12.25 11.06
N VAL A 115 -10.29 -10.91 10.97
CA VAL A 115 -11.46 -10.02 10.93
C VAL A 115 -12.32 -10.31 9.71
N ALA A 116 -11.71 -10.55 8.56
CA ALA A 116 -12.45 -10.90 7.34
C ALA A 116 -13.17 -12.26 7.46
N ALA A 117 -12.52 -13.26 8.08
CA ALA A 117 -13.11 -14.57 8.33
C ALA A 117 -14.26 -14.50 9.35
N GLU A 118 -14.11 -13.71 10.41
CA GLU A 118 -15.15 -13.49 11.41
C GLU A 118 -16.39 -12.82 10.82
N LEU A 119 -16.20 -11.84 9.94
CA LEU A 119 -17.32 -11.19 9.23
C LEU A 119 -18.08 -12.18 8.32
N LEU A 120 -17.40 -13.11 7.68
CA LEU A 120 -18.03 -14.18 6.89
C LEU A 120 -18.72 -15.20 7.79
N ALA A 121 -18.03 -15.71 8.81
CA ALA A 121 -18.52 -16.75 9.70
C ALA A 121 -19.77 -16.32 10.49
N THR A 122 -19.83 -15.05 10.89
CA THR A 122 -21.00 -14.49 11.59
C THR A 122 -22.13 -14.07 10.63
N GLY A 123 -21.94 -14.18 9.33
CA GLY A 123 -22.89 -13.71 8.34
C GLY A 123 -23.06 -12.20 8.30
N ALA A 124 -22.12 -11.43 8.86
CA ALA A 124 -22.12 -9.96 8.76
C ALA A 124 -21.93 -9.49 7.31
N VAL A 125 -21.21 -10.27 6.52
CA VAL A 125 -21.05 -10.08 5.07
C VAL A 125 -21.27 -11.39 4.31
N ASP A 126 -21.70 -11.28 3.05
CA ASP A 126 -21.98 -12.40 2.14
C ASP A 126 -20.74 -12.67 1.22
N GLY A 127 -19.73 -11.82 1.30
CA GLY A 127 -18.48 -11.97 0.57
C GLY A 127 -17.42 -10.95 0.97
N VAL A 128 -16.16 -11.34 0.79
CA VAL A 128 -15.00 -10.48 1.02
C VAL A 128 -14.21 -10.32 -0.28
N ALA A 129 -14.12 -9.09 -0.77
CA ALA A 129 -13.25 -8.74 -1.89
C ALA A 129 -11.81 -8.53 -1.38
N HIS A 130 -10.89 -9.38 -1.82
CA HIS A 130 -9.49 -9.36 -1.43
C HIS A 130 -8.59 -9.80 -2.58
N VAL A 131 -7.28 -9.59 -2.42
CA VAL A 131 -6.29 -10.00 -3.41
C VAL A 131 -5.91 -11.46 -3.18
N ALA A 132 -5.94 -12.26 -4.25
CA ALA A 132 -5.54 -13.66 -4.22
C ALA A 132 -4.63 -14.00 -5.42
N PRO A 133 -3.87 -15.11 -5.34
CA PRO A 133 -3.14 -15.64 -6.49
C PRO A 133 -4.09 -15.98 -7.65
N THR A 134 -3.59 -15.82 -8.86
CA THR A 134 -4.29 -16.23 -10.10
C THR A 134 -3.42 -17.25 -10.85
N ASP A 135 -4.00 -17.89 -11.84
CA ASP A 135 -3.23 -18.68 -12.80
C ASP A 135 -2.29 -17.72 -13.57
N PRO A 136 -0.97 -17.94 -13.55
CA PRO A 136 0.00 -17.13 -14.30
C PRO A 136 -0.29 -17.06 -15.80
N ALA A 137 -0.92 -18.08 -16.39
CA ALA A 137 -1.35 -18.09 -17.79
C ALA A 137 -2.36 -16.98 -18.10
N SER A 138 -3.04 -16.42 -17.10
CA SER A 138 -3.91 -15.25 -17.25
C SER A 138 -3.15 -13.93 -17.52
N GLY A 139 -1.81 -13.94 -17.49
CA GLY A 139 -0.97 -12.75 -17.60
C GLY A 139 -0.91 -11.90 -16.32
N ARG A 140 -1.42 -12.41 -15.20
CA ARG A 140 -1.39 -11.79 -13.87
C ARG A 140 -1.04 -12.83 -12.81
N HIS A 141 -0.19 -12.48 -11.84
CA HIS A 141 0.08 -13.35 -10.70
C HIS A 141 -0.94 -13.18 -9.57
N PHE A 142 -1.57 -12.01 -9.50
CA PHE A 142 -2.57 -11.69 -8.46
C PHE A 142 -3.68 -10.82 -9.04
N ALA A 143 -4.89 -11.02 -8.51
CA ALA A 143 -6.05 -10.19 -8.81
C ALA A 143 -6.97 -10.10 -7.58
N TYR A 144 -7.87 -9.11 -7.58
CA TYR A 144 -9.00 -9.13 -6.66
C TYR A 144 -9.97 -10.25 -7.03
N ARG A 145 -10.50 -10.91 -6.00
CA ARG A 145 -11.61 -11.86 -6.09
C ARG A 145 -12.56 -11.66 -4.91
N ILE A 146 -13.78 -12.16 -5.02
CA ILE A 146 -14.72 -12.23 -3.89
C ILE A 146 -14.72 -13.67 -3.37
N SER A 147 -14.28 -13.85 -2.11
CA SER A 147 -14.41 -15.11 -1.39
C SER A 147 -15.67 -15.12 -0.54
N ARG A 148 -16.34 -16.28 -0.50
CA ARG A 148 -17.61 -16.49 0.20
C ARG A 148 -17.52 -17.52 1.30
N SER A 149 -16.37 -18.14 1.47
CA SER A 149 -16.07 -19.02 2.58
C SER A 149 -14.74 -18.63 3.22
N VAL A 150 -14.51 -19.10 4.45
CA VAL A 150 -13.27 -18.88 5.18
C VAL A 150 -12.10 -19.62 4.50
N GLU A 151 -12.36 -20.79 3.90
CA GLU A 151 -11.37 -21.58 3.17
C GLU A 151 -10.86 -20.82 1.93
N GLU A 152 -11.79 -20.27 1.13
CA GLU A 152 -11.45 -19.45 -0.04
C GLU A 152 -10.65 -18.20 0.36
N LEU A 153 -11.04 -17.55 1.47
CA LEU A 153 -10.35 -16.37 1.99
C LEU A 153 -8.92 -16.70 2.41
N ASN A 154 -8.73 -17.80 3.16
CA ASN A 154 -7.43 -18.23 3.65
C ASN A 154 -6.46 -18.62 2.52
N ALA A 155 -6.96 -19.16 1.41
CA ALA A 155 -6.15 -19.43 0.22
C ALA A 155 -5.51 -18.17 -0.39
N GLY A 156 -6.10 -16.99 -0.15
CA GLY A 156 -5.57 -15.70 -0.57
C GLY A 156 -4.72 -14.97 0.47
N ALA A 157 -4.49 -15.55 1.66
CA ALA A 157 -3.72 -14.92 2.72
C ALA A 157 -2.31 -14.49 2.26
N LYS A 158 -1.66 -13.62 3.01
CA LYS A 158 -0.35 -12.99 2.81
C LYS A 158 -0.33 -11.70 1.99
N SER A 159 0.75 -10.94 2.17
CA SER A 159 0.98 -9.66 1.49
C SER A 159 1.37 -9.88 0.03
N ARG A 160 0.76 -9.10 -0.86
CA ARG A 160 1.01 -9.15 -2.32
C ARG A 160 1.47 -7.78 -2.81
N TYR A 161 2.77 -7.65 -3.08
CA TYR A 161 3.37 -6.38 -3.56
C TYR A 161 3.31 -6.30 -5.08
N TYR A 162 2.09 -6.28 -5.61
CA TYR A 162 1.78 -6.38 -7.02
C TYR A 162 0.64 -5.43 -7.40
N PRO A 163 0.64 -4.83 -8.59
CA PRO A 163 -0.47 -4.01 -9.05
C PRO A 163 -1.74 -4.83 -9.25
N VAL A 164 -2.81 -4.43 -8.60
CA VAL A 164 -4.14 -5.02 -8.72
C VAL A 164 -5.17 -3.91 -8.93
N GLU A 165 -6.40 -4.27 -9.29
CA GLU A 165 -7.47 -3.30 -9.54
C GLU A 165 -8.84 -3.89 -9.18
N LEU A 166 -9.84 -3.03 -8.98
CA LEU A 166 -11.14 -3.37 -8.41
C LEU A 166 -12.26 -3.53 -9.45
N SER A 167 -12.03 -3.24 -10.74
CA SER A 167 -13.12 -3.11 -11.72
C SER A 167 -14.02 -4.35 -11.79
N GLN A 168 -13.42 -5.54 -11.81
CA GLN A 168 -14.15 -6.81 -11.90
C GLN A 168 -14.99 -7.10 -10.65
N VAL A 169 -14.40 -6.95 -9.45
CA VAL A 169 -15.14 -7.18 -8.20
C VAL A 169 -16.21 -6.12 -7.98
N LEU A 170 -16.01 -4.88 -8.42
CA LEU A 170 -17.04 -3.84 -8.38
C LEU A 170 -18.19 -4.15 -9.34
N ALA A 171 -17.92 -4.67 -10.53
CA ALA A 171 -18.95 -5.14 -11.46
C ALA A 171 -19.75 -6.31 -10.86
N GLU A 172 -19.09 -7.28 -10.25
CA GLU A 172 -19.76 -8.39 -9.57
C GLU A 172 -20.63 -7.90 -8.39
N ILE A 173 -20.12 -7.00 -7.55
CA ILE A 173 -20.90 -6.39 -6.44
C ILE A 173 -22.14 -5.66 -6.96
N ARG A 174 -22.06 -4.95 -8.10
CA ARG A 174 -23.22 -4.30 -8.71
C ARG A 174 -24.26 -5.28 -9.26
N GLN A 175 -23.82 -6.44 -9.75
CA GLN A 175 -24.72 -7.47 -10.32
C GLN A 175 -25.35 -8.35 -9.24
N ARG A 176 -24.60 -8.70 -8.20
CA ARG A 176 -25.04 -9.66 -7.19
C ARG A 176 -25.41 -8.95 -5.87
N PRO A 177 -26.69 -8.95 -5.47
CA PRO A 177 -27.12 -8.45 -4.15
C PRO A 177 -26.37 -9.17 -3.03
N GLY A 178 -26.13 -8.44 -1.94
CA GLY A 178 -25.43 -8.95 -0.75
C GLY A 178 -24.65 -7.85 -0.05
N ARG A 179 -24.05 -8.18 1.09
CA ARG A 179 -23.19 -7.33 1.88
C ARG A 179 -21.75 -7.75 1.68
N TYR A 180 -20.88 -6.80 1.39
CA TYR A 180 -19.50 -7.09 1.06
C TYR A 180 -18.53 -6.32 1.95
N ALA A 181 -17.45 -7.00 2.35
CA ALA A 181 -16.27 -6.34 2.87
C ALA A 181 -15.21 -6.19 1.76
N ILE A 182 -14.43 -5.11 1.77
CA ILE A 182 -13.30 -4.91 0.84
C ILE A 182 -12.03 -4.72 1.65
N ILE A 183 -11.01 -5.55 1.37
CA ILE A 183 -9.64 -5.39 1.89
C ILE A 183 -8.84 -4.59 0.89
N GLY A 184 -8.19 -3.50 1.30
CA GLY A 184 -7.40 -2.70 0.36
C GLY A 184 -6.39 -1.76 1.02
N ILE A 185 -5.45 -1.30 0.19
CA ILE A 185 -4.51 -0.24 0.58
C ILE A 185 -5.22 1.12 0.65
N PRO A 186 -4.68 2.14 1.35
CA PRO A 186 -5.39 3.38 1.65
C PRO A 186 -6.02 4.07 0.45
N CYS A 187 -5.31 4.19 -0.67
CA CYS A 187 -5.84 4.83 -1.87
C CYS A 187 -6.99 4.05 -2.53
N PHE A 188 -7.05 2.71 -2.36
CA PHE A 188 -8.15 1.89 -2.86
C PHE A 188 -9.38 2.03 -1.95
N ILE A 189 -9.18 2.01 -0.63
CA ILE A 189 -10.26 2.26 0.33
C ILE A 189 -10.84 3.67 0.13
N LYS A 190 -9.98 4.68 -0.04
CA LYS A 190 -10.43 6.03 -0.40
C LYS A 190 -11.26 6.03 -1.69
N ALA A 191 -10.81 5.32 -2.75
CA ALA A 191 -11.56 5.21 -3.99
C ALA A 191 -12.94 4.57 -3.80
N ILE A 192 -13.06 3.54 -2.97
CA ILE A 192 -14.34 2.93 -2.59
C ILE A 192 -15.25 3.94 -1.90
N HIS A 193 -14.76 4.71 -0.93
CA HIS A 193 -15.59 5.71 -0.24
C HIS A 193 -16.04 6.85 -1.16
N LEU A 194 -15.17 7.28 -2.08
CA LEU A 194 -15.55 8.25 -3.10
C LEU A 194 -16.60 7.67 -4.05
N LEU A 195 -16.46 6.42 -4.47
CA LEU A 195 -17.43 5.73 -5.32
C LEU A 195 -18.79 5.56 -4.61
N ARG A 196 -18.81 5.23 -3.32
CA ARG A 196 -20.03 5.15 -2.50
C ARG A 196 -20.84 6.46 -2.47
N ARG A 197 -20.24 7.60 -2.72
CA ARG A 197 -20.91 8.91 -2.77
C ARG A 197 -21.72 9.09 -4.06
N VAL A 198 -21.33 8.42 -5.14
CA VAL A 198 -21.89 8.59 -6.48
C VAL A 198 -22.58 7.34 -7.03
N ASP A 199 -22.35 6.18 -6.43
CA ASP A 199 -22.93 4.89 -6.81
C ASP A 199 -23.76 4.30 -5.66
N PRO A 200 -25.12 4.33 -5.78
CA PRO A 200 -26.01 3.83 -4.74
C PRO A 200 -25.83 2.34 -4.43
N LEU A 201 -25.57 1.50 -5.45
CA LEU A 201 -25.40 0.05 -5.24
C LEU A 201 -24.12 -0.24 -4.45
N ILE A 202 -23.03 0.46 -4.78
CA ILE A 202 -21.77 0.30 -4.02
C ILE A 202 -21.94 0.85 -2.58
N ARG A 203 -22.69 1.93 -2.41
CA ARG A 203 -23.00 2.48 -1.07
C ARG A 203 -23.75 1.50 -0.19
N GLU A 204 -24.76 0.83 -0.76
CA GLU A 204 -25.61 -0.13 -0.07
C GLU A 204 -24.86 -1.43 0.21
N ARG A 205 -24.16 -1.96 -0.79
CA ARG A 205 -23.61 -3.32 -0.74
C ARG A 205 -22.23 -3.43 -0.10
N VAL A 206 -21.37 -2.43 -0.23
CA VAL A 206 -20.05 -2.42 0.46
C VAL A 206 -20.25 -1.88 1.86
N THR A 207 -20.42 -2.77 2.83
CA THR A 207 -20.73 -2.44 4.22
C THR A 207 -19.49 -2.27 5.08
N HIS A 208 -18.39 -2.97 4.78
CA HIS A 208 -17.16 -2.95 5.57
C HIS A 208 -15.93 -2.70 4.70
N THR A 209 -14.97 -1.96 5.25
CA THR A 209 -13.69 -1.67 4.62
C THR A 209 -12.54 -1.97 5.58
N LEU A 210 -11.64 -2.86 5.14
CA LEU A 210 -10.47 -3.31 5.89
C LEU A 210 -9.22 -2.74 5.23
N GLY A 211 -8.59 -1.76 5.89
CA GLY A 211 -7.42 -1.05 5.38
C GLY A 211 -6.11 -1.77 5.70
N LEU A 212 -5.17 -1.75 4.76
CA LEU A 212 -3.80 -2.20 5.00
C LEU A 212 -2.88 -0.98 5.08
N PHE A 213 -1.99 -0.93 6.07
CA PHE A 213 -0.96 0.10 6.10
C PHE A 213 -0.09 -0.01 4.85
N CYS A 214 0.30 1.11 4.29
CA CYS A 214 0.94 1.12 2.97
C CYS A 214 2.14 2.06 2.90
N GLY A 215 3.31 1.49 2.63
CA GLY A 215 4.51 2.26 2.29
C GLY A 215 4.42 2.84 0.86
N HIS A 216 4.21 2.02 -0.13
CA HIS A 216 3.95 2.36 -1.54
C HIS A 216 3.60 1.12 -2.36
N MET A 217 3.00 1.31 -3.53
CA MET A 217 2.71 0.25 -4.49
C MET A 217 3.93 -0.02 -5.38
N LYS A 218 4.26 -1.28 -5.57
CA LYS A 218 5.31 -1.75 -6.49
C LYS A 218 4.76 -2.03 -7.89
N SER A 219 5.62 -1.96 -8.89
CA SER A 219 5.37 -2.42 -10.26
C SER A 219 5.35 -3.96 -10.34
N ALA A 220 4.60 -4.54 -11.27
CA ALA A 220 4.69 -5.97 -11.61
C ALA A 220 6.10 -6.39 -12.04
N ALA A 221 6.89 -5.47 -12.60
CA ALA A 221 8.28 -5.69 -12.98
C ALA A 221 9.22 -6.02 -11.79
N MET A 222 8.74 -5.88 -10.53
CA MET A 222 9.51 -6.33 -9.38
C MET A 222 9.68 -7.85 -9.36
N ILE A 223 8.70 -8.62 -9.83
CA ILE A 223 8.83 -10.09 -9.93
C ILE A 223 9.96 -10.45 -10.90
N GLU A 224 10.03 -9.76 -12.05
CA GLU A 224 11.09 -9.96 -13.03
C GLU A 224 12.47 -9.61 -12.47
N SER A 225 12.59 -8.49 -11.75
CA SER A 225 13.84 -8.14 -11.07
C SER A 225 14.25 -9.20 -10.05
N PHE A 226 13.32 -9.73 -9.29
CA PHE A 226 13.60 -10.79 -8.32
C PHE A 226 13.99 -12.09 -9.02
N ALA A 227 13.27 -12.50 -10.08
CA ALA A 227 13.62 -13.67 -10.86
C ALA A 227 15.07 -13.57 -11.40
N TRP A 228 15.44 -12.48 -12.02
CA TRP A 228 16.82 -12.25 -12.49
C TRP A 228 17.87 -12.38 -11.39
N GLN A 229 17.59 -11.86 -10.20
CA GLN A 229 18.52 -11.89 -9.07
C GLN A 229 18.59 -13.28 -8.41
N LEU A 230 17.58 -14.11 -8.61
CA LEU A 230 17.52 -15.49 -8.17
C LEU A 230 17.93 -16.49 -9.26
N GLY A 231 18.40 -16.01 -10.42
CA GLY A 231 18.90 -16.86 -11.52
C GLY A 231 17.80 -17.50 -12.36
N ALA A 232 16.60 -16.92 -12.38
CA ALA A 232 15.45 -17.40 -13.14
C ALA A 232 14.95 -16.33 -14.13
N GLU A 233 14.24 -16.78 -15.17
CA GLU A 233 13.51 -15.91 -16.07
C GLU A 233 12.07 -15.72 -15.61
N LEU A 234 11.46 -14.55 -15.92
CA LEU A 234 10.08 -14.26 -15.54
C LEU A 234 9.09 -15.32 -16.04
N SER A 235 9.30 -15.87 -17.24
CA SER A 235 8.48 -16.92 -17.84
C SER A 235 8.49 -18.23 -17.06
N GLN A 236 9.47 -18.45 -16.22
CA GLN A 236 9.61 -19.63 -15.37
C GLN A 236 8.87 -19.46 -14.03
N VAL A 237 8.51 -18.22 -13.63
CA VAL A 237 7.88 -17.96 -12.33
C VAL A 237 6.41 -18.35 -12.36
N GLN A 238 6.06 -19.39 -11.60
CA GLN A 238 4.67 -19.84 -11.42
C GLN A 238 3.99 -19.18 -10.23
N ALA A 239 4.69 -19.05 -9.11
CA ALA A 239 4.16 -18.37 -7.94
C ALA A 239 5.25 -17.55 -7.24
N ILE A 240 4.83 -16.55 -6.48
CA ILE A 240 5.70 -15.77 -5.62
C ILE A 240 5.08 -15.59 -4.23
N ASP A 241 5.88 -15.89 -3.20
CA ASP A 241 5.63 -15.41 -1.85
C ASP A 241 6.66 -14.33 -1.49
N TYR A 242 6.15 -13.13 -1.26
CA TYR A 242 7.00 -11.98 -0.96
C TYR A 242 7.52 -11.97 0.49
N ARG A 243 6.89 -12.71 1.40
CA ARG A 243 7.18 -12.65 2.83
C ARG A 243 7.08 -14.03 3.49
N ILE A 244 8.08 -14.87 3.23
CA ILE A 244 8.24 -16.07 4.02
C ILE A 244 8.74 -15.68 5.42
N LYS A 245 7.99 -16.10 6.43
CA LYS A 245 8.38 -15.94 7.82
C LYS A 245 9.50 -16.89 8.20
N ASP A 246 10.33 -16.42 9.11
CA ASP A 246 11.31 -17.21 9.81
C ASP A 246 11.26 -16.82 11.30
N GLU A 247 10.78 -17.69 12.14
CA GLU A 247 10.58 -17.42 13.57
C GLU A 247 11.90 -17.20 14.33
N THR A 248 13.02 -17.62 13.74
CA THR A 248 14.38 -17.46 14.32
C THR A 248 14.99 -16.10 14.01
N ARG A 249 14.30 -15.25 13.23
CA ARG A 249 14.79 -13.94 12.77
C ARG A 249 13.82 -12.81 13.11
N PRO A 250 14.28 -11.55 13.11
CA PRO A 250 13.38 -10.41 13.25
C PRO A 250 12.29 -10.38 12.15
N ALA A 251 11.10 -9.90 12.48
CA ALA A 251 9.93 -9.86 11.57
C ALA A 251 10.15 -9.09 10.26
N ASN A 252 11.10 -8.13 10.25
CA ASN A 252 11.48 -7.38 9.06
C ASN A 252 12.56 -8.07 8.21
N TRP A 253 13.01 -9.27 8.60
CA TRP A 253 14.05 -10.02 7.90
C TRP A 253 13.49 -11.20 7.12
N TYR A 254 12.41 -10.92 6.37
CA TYR A 254 11.70 -11.90 5.56
C TYR A 254 12.39 -12.17 4.22
N ARG A 255 12.04 -13.32 3.61
CA ARG A 255 12.55 -13.75 2.30
C ARG A 255 11.47 -13.66 1.23
N ALA A 256 11.90 -13.40 -0.01
CA ALA A 256 11.11 -13.65 -1.21
C ALA A 256 11.38 -15.08 -1.69
N HIS A 257 10.33 -15.78 -2.11
CA HIS A 257 10.39 -17.13 -2.64
C HIS A 257 9.65 -17.20 -3.97
N LEU A 258 10.25 -17.86 -4.94
CA LEU A 258 9.67 -18.13 -6.25
C LEU A 258 9.51 -19.62 -6.44
N ASP A 259 8.31 -20.06 -6.82
CA ASP A 259 8.09 -21.38 -7.38
C ASP A 259 8.31 -21.30 -8.90
N LEU A 260 9.07 -22.23 -9.44
CA LEU A 260 9.49 -22.23 -10.84
C LEU A 260 8.85 -23.38 -11.62
N ALA A 261 8.61 -23.16 -12.90
CA ALA A 261 8.19 -24.20 -13.82
C ALA A 261 9.18 -25.38 -13.80
N GLY A 262 8.67 -26.61 -13.79
CA GLY A 262 9.49 -27.82 -13.67
C GLY A 262 9.76 -28.27 -12.24
N GLY A 263 9.18 -27.64 -11.22
CA GLY A 263 9.21 -28.11 -9.81
C GLY A 263 10.42 -27.60 -9.01
N GLY A 264 11.15 -26.62 -9.50
CA GLY A 264 12.20 -25.92 -8.75
C GLY A 264 11.68 -24.75 -7.96
N SER A 265 12.48 -24.27 -6.99
CA SER A 265 12.23 -23.00 -6.29
C SER A 265 13.51 -22.22 -6.06
N ALA A 266 13.37 -20.92 -5.85
CA ALA A 266 14.48 -20.02 -5.52
C ALA A 266 14.06 -18.99 -4.49
N GLU A 267 14.92 -18.70 -3.52
CA GLU A 267 14.61 -17.74 -2.45
C GLU A 267 15.80 -16.87 -2.08
N GLN A 268 15.52 -15.67 -1.57
CA GLN A 268 16.54 -14.75 -1.08
C GLN A 268 15.98 -13.79 -0.05
N ASP A 269 16.81 -13.42 0.91
CA ASP A 269 16.54 -12.31 1.83
C ASP A 269 16.40 -10.99 1.05
N TRP A 270 15.36 -10.20 1.37
CA TRP A 270 15.16 -8.88 0.75
C TRP A 270 16.36 -7.96 0.91
N TRP A 271 17.09 -8.07 2.03
CA TRP A 271 18.29 -7.27 2.28
C TRP A 271 19.44 -7.55 1.29
N HIS A 272 19.43 -8.70 0.63
CA HIS A 272 20.41 -9.07 -0.41
C HIS A 272 19.94 -8.75 -1.83
N LEU A 273 18.66 -8.41 -2.01
CA LEU A 273 18.13 -7.97 -3.30
C LEU A 273 18.50 -6.50 -3.55
N ALA A 274 18.96 -6.19 -4.76
CA ALA A 274 19.47 -4.88 -5.15
C ALA A 274 18.43 -3.76 -5.03
N ASP A 275 17.15 -4.10 -5.14
CA ASP A 275 15.99 -3.21 -5.09
C ASP A 275 14.99 -3.58 -3.99
N GLY A 276 15.42 -4.41 -3.03
CA GLY A 276 14.61 -4.83 -1.88
C GLY A 276 14.38 -3.75 -0.81
N ASP A 277 15.16 -2.68 -0.80
CA ASP A 277 15.04 -1.61 0.20
C ASP A 277 13.77 -0.75 -0.04
N TRP A 278 12.82 -0.84 0.91
CA TRP A 278 11.58 -0.05 0.87
C TRP A 278 11.83 1.44 0.93
N GLY A 279 12.82 1.86 1.70
CA GLY A 279 13.20 3.26 1.88
C GLY A 279 13.66 3.92 0.59
N ALA A 280 14.35 3.19 -0.28
CA ALA A 280 14.88 3.71 -1.54
C ALA A 280 13.82 3.94 -2.62
N GLY A 281 12.67 3.23 -2.58
CA GLY A 281 11.54 3.47 -3.47
C GLY A 281 11.68 2.89 -4.89
N PHE A 282 12.50 1.87 -5.10
CA PHE A 282 12.63 1.20 -6.40
C PHE A 282 11.27 0.71 -6.92
N LEU A 283 11.05 0.84 -8.22
CA LEU A 283 9.86 0.38 -8.93
C LEU A 283 8.53 0.85 -8.31
N GLN A 284 8.56 1.99 -7.63
CA GLN A 284 7.39 2.60 -6.98
C GLN A 284 6.42 3.18 -8.02
N ASN A 285 5.10 3.01 -7.79
CA ASN A 285 4.09 3.71 -8.59
C ASN A 285 4.26 5.24 -8.42
N PRO A 286 4.32 6.01 -9.52
CA PRO A 286 4.52 7.46 -9.45
C PRO A 286 3.49 8.23 -8.63
N ALA A 287 2.25 7.75 -8.52
CA ALA A 287 1.22 8.37 -7.71
C ALA A 287 1.51 8.29 -6.21
N CYS A 288 2.29 7.30 -5.78
CA CYS A 288 2.68 7.14 -4.38
C CYS A 288 3.56 8.29 -3.85
N ASP A 289 4.25 9.03 -4.73
CA ASP A 289 4.97 10.24 -4.34
C ASP A 289 4.04 11.36 -3.86
N TRP A 290 2.75 11.29 -4.19
CA TRP A 290 1.73 12.30 -3.92
C TRP A 290 0.64 11.81 -2.96
N CYS A 291 0.89 10.74 -2.22
CA CYS A 291 0.00 10.19 -1.20
C CYS A 291 0.42 10.64 0.20
N ASP A 292 -0.53 10.92 1.09
CA ASP A 292 -0.33 11.34 2.48
C ASP A 292 -0.94 10.38 3.51
N ASP A 293 -1.57 9.30 3.08
CA ASP A 293 -2.12 8.27 3.97
C ASP A 293 -1.21 7.05 4.05
N VAL A 294 -0.83 6.68 5.27
CA VAL A 294 -0.05 5.48 5.60
C VAL A 294 -0.94 4.41 6.21
N VAL A 295 -1.87 4.82 7.08
CA VAL A 295 -2.58 3.95 8.03
C VAL A 295 -4.00 3.63 7.62
N GLY A 296 -4.43 4.04 6.41
CA GLY A 296 -5.78 3.74 5.91
C GLY A 296 -6.85 4.47 6.70
N GLU A 297 -6.72 5.79 6.85
CA GLU A 297 -7.53 6.63 7.74
C GLU A 297 -9.02 6.62 7.43
N THR A 298 -9.41 6.20 6.24
CA THR A 298 -10.82 6.10 5.84
C THR A 298 -11.43 4.70 6.00
N ALA A 299 -10.65 3.69 6.40
CA ALA A 299 -11.12 2.32 6.60
C ALA A 299 -11.80 2.13 7.96
N ASP A 300 -12.78 1.23 8.03
CA ASP A 300 -13.48 0.87 9.28
C ASP A 300 -12.54 0.23 10.31
N VAL A 301 -11.56 -0.54 9.85
CA VAL A 301 -10.42 -1.03 10.62
C VAL A 301 -9.19 -1.10 9.72
N SER A 302 -8.00 -0.83 10.23
CA SER A 302 -6.79 -0.91 9.46
C SER A 302 -5.65 -1.60 10.21
N PHE A 303 -4.77 -2.28 9.46
CA PHE A 303 -3.77 -3.20 9.96
C PHE A 303 -2.40 -2.88 9.40
N GLY A 304 -1.39 -2.91 10.26
CA GLY A 304 0.01 -2.78 9.90
C GLY A 304 0.89 -3.72 10.69
N ASP A 305 2.19 -3.71 10.39
CA ASP A 305 3.20 -4.37 11.20
C ASP A 305 3.66 -3.43 12.34
N ALA A 306 3.92 -3.99 13.52
CA ALA A 306 4.44 -3.23 14.66
C ALA A 306 5.98 -3.11 14.59
N TRP A 307 6.48 -2.17 13.77
CA TRP A 307 7.91 -1.94 13.53
C TRP A 307 8.63 -1.23 14.70
N VAL A 308 8.42 -1.72 15.91
CA VAL A 308 9.09 -1.26 17.13
C VAL A 308 9.40 -2.46 18.04
N GLU A 309 10.42 -2.33 18.89
CA GLU A 309 10.73 -3.35 19.89
C GLU A 309 9.64 -3.39 20.98
N PRO A 310 9.36 -4.60 21.51
CA PRO A 310 9.99 -5.90 21.21
C PRO A 310 9.37 -6.62 19.99
N TYR A 311 8.35 -6.06 19.36
CA TYR A 311 7.55 -6.72 18.32
C TYR A 311 8.29 -6.90 16.99
N SER A 312 9.23 -6.01 16.67
CA SER A 312 10.05 -6.11 15.46
C SER A 312 11.03 -7.28 15.52
N SER A 313 11.44 -7.70 16.71
CA SER A 313 12.31 -8.87 16.92
C SER A 313 11.58 -10.22 16.92
N ASP A 314 10.24 -10.23 17.04
CA ASP A 314 9.45 -11.47 16.99
C ASP A 314 9.14 -11.89 15.54
N GLY A 315 9.88 -12.85 15.01
CA GLY A 315 9.75 -13.35 13.63
C GLY A 315 8.38 -13.93 13.28
N ARG A 316 7.56 -14.29 14.29
CA ARG A 316 6.18 -14.73 14.08
C ARG A 316 5.28 -13.60 13.57
N GLY A 317 5.71 -12.33 13.73
CA GLY A 317 5.01 -11.14 13.30
C GLY A 317 3.91 -10.70 14.26
N THR A 318 3.76 -9.38 14.38
CA THR A 318 2.79 -8.72 15.26
C THR A 318 2.12 -7.57 14.51
N ASN A 319 0.81 -7.48 14.59
CA ASN A 319 0.04 -6.38 14.01
C ASN A 319 -0.03 -5.18 14.97
N VAL A 320 -0.07 -3.99 14.38
CA VAL A 320 -0.71 -2.81 14.96
C VAL A 320 -2.04 -2.60 14.23
N VAL A 321 -3.10 -2.30 14.99
CA VAL A 321 -4.48 -2.22 14.50
C VAL A 321 -5.09 -0.91 14.93
N ILE A 322 -5.79 -0.22 14.01
CA ILE A 322 -6.61 0.95 14.33
C ILE A 322 -8.06 0.64 13.98
N VAL A 323 -8.92 0.64 14.96
CA VAL A 323 -10.34 0.35 14.80
C VAL A 323 -11.12 1.68 14.83
N ARG A 324 -11.93 1.93 13.79
CA ARG A 324 -12.71 3.17 13.64
C ARG A 324 -14.22 2.91 13.67
N SER A 325 -14.65 1.72 13.27
CA SER A 325 -16.05 1.29 13.37
C SER A 325 -16.34 0.75 14.74
N ARG A 326 -17.37 1.27 15.40
CA ARG A 326 -17.84 0.80 16.71
C ARG A 326 -18.24 -0.68 16.68
N ALA A 327 -18.94 -1.13 15.65
CA ALA A 327 -19.33 -2.53 15.52
C ALA A 327 -18.13 -3.48 15.44
N LEU A 328 -17.08 -3.10 14.68
CA LEU A 328 -15.85 -3.87 14.63
C LEU A 328 -15.05 -3.81 15.93
N HIS A 329 -15.12 -2.69 16.66
CA HIS A 329 -14.53 -2.57 17.99
C HIS A 329 -15.18 -3.55 18.97
N GLU A 330 -16.50 -3.60 19.01
CA GLU A 330 -17.26 -4.53 19.86
C GLU A 330 -16.97 -6.00 19.51
N MET A 331 -16.82 -6.34 18.22
CA MET A 331 -16.44 -7.67 17.76
C MET A 331 -15.03 -8.06 18.23
N ILE A 332 -14.06 -7.15 18.08
CA ILE A 332 -12.67 -7.37 18.48
C ILE A 332 -12.56 -7.50 20.02
N GLU A 333 -13.24 -6.65 20.79
CA GLU A 333 -13.22 -6.72 22.27
C GLU A 333 -13.83 -8.03 22.78
N ARG A 334 -14.90 -8.52 22.16
CA ARG A 334 -15.50 -9.81 22.50
C ARG A 334 -14.51 -10.95 22.26
N ALA A 335 -13.92 -11.00 21.07
CA ALA A 335 -12.93 -12.03 20.75
C ALA A 335 -11.66 -11.96 21.63
N ARG A 336 -11.27 -10.75 22.05
CA ARG A 336 -10.19 -10.54 23.02
C ARG A 336 -10.55 -11.08 24.39
N ALA A 337 -11.75 -10.82 24.87
CA ALA A 337 -12.23 -11.37 26.14
C ALA A 337 -12.35 -12.90 26.13
N GLU A 338 -12.67 -13.48 24.98
CA GLU A 338 -12.71 -14.94 24.76
C GLU A 338 -11.32 -15.57 24.60
N GLY A 339 -10.24 -14.79 24.58
CA GLY A 339 -8.87 -15.28 24.38
C GLY A 339 -8.53 -15.69 22.94
N ARG A 340 -9.39 -15.40 21.97
CA ARG A 340 -9.18 -15.64 20.53
C ARG A 340 -8.17 -14.68 19.92
N LEU A 341 -8.03 -13.49 20.50
CA LEU A 341 -7.09 -12.45 20.13
C LEU A 341 -6.20 -12.07 21.31
N ALA A 342 -4.88 -12.15 21.12
CA ALA A 342 -3.89 -11.67 22.08
C ALA A 342 -3.52 -10.22 21.71
N LEU A 343 -4.32 -9.27 22.22
CA LEU A 343 -4.22 -7.85 21.91
C LEU A 343 -4.03 -7.00 23.17
N GLU A 344 -3.10 -6.07 23.10
CA GLU A 344 -2.89 -5.01 24.07
C GLU A 344 -3.36 -3.67 23.49
N ARG A 345 -4.06 -2.87 24.33
CA ARG A 345 -4.51 -1.54 23.96
C ARG A 345 -3.33 -0.57 23.94
N VAL A 346 -3.25 0.25 22.90
CA VAL A 346 -2.17 1.25 22.72
C VAL A 346 -2.75 2.62 22.34
N ASP A 347 -1.94 3.65 22.50
CA ASP A 347 -2.28 5.02 22.13
C ASP A 347 -1.85 5.38 20.69
N ALA A 348 -2.22 6.58 20.26
CA ALA A 348 -1.84 7.10 18.95
C ALA A 348 -0.32 7.26 18.79
N ASP A 349 0.39 7.63 19.85
CA ASP A 349 1.84 7.79 19.82
C ASP A 349 2.55 6.47 19.57
N PHE A 350 2.06 5.38 20.17
CA PHE A 350 2.56 4.04 19.86
C PHE A 350 2.40 3.71 18.37
N VAL A 351 1.18 3.90 17.84
CA VAL A 351 0.92 3.65 16.40
C VAL A 351 1.86 4.46 15.52
N VAL A 352 2.03 5.76 15.80
CA VAL A 352 2.92 6.66 15.07
C VAL A 352 4.36 6.18 15.12
N ARG A 353 4.85 5.74 16.29
CA ARG A 353 6.22 5.19 16.41
C ARG A 353 6.41 3.96 15.51
N THR A 354 5.42 3.06 15.41
CA THR A 354 5.51 1.87 14.53
C THR A 354 5.64 2.23 13.06
N GLN A 355 5.16 3.41 12.64
CA GLN A 355 5.11 3.88 11.24
C GLN A 355 5.90 5.16 11.00
N ALA A 356 6.78 5.56 11.92
CA ALA A 356 7.44 6.86 11.93
C ALA A 356 8.13 7.23 10.60
N ALA A 357 8.86 6.29 9.99
CA ALA A 357 9.52 6.52 8.71
C ALA A 357 8.53 6.74 7.56
N GLY A 358 7.44 5.97 7.54
CA GLY A 358 6.36 6.09 6.56
C GLY A 358 5.63 7.42 6.68
N LEU A 359 5.22 7.79 7.89
CA LEU A 359 4.52 9.05 8.18
C LEU A 359 5.40 10.25 7.82
N ARG A 360 6.66 10.26 8.25
CA ARG A 360 7.62 11.31 7.89
C ARG A 360 7.78 11.46 6.37
N HIS A 361 7.88 10.35 5.64
CA HIS A 361 7.95 10.41 4.18
C HIS A 361 6.68 10.93 3.52
N ARG A 362 5.51 10.59 4.08
CA ARG A 362 4.19 10.96 3.55
C ARG A 362 3.73 12.35 3.99
N ARG A 363 4.30 12.91 5.04
CA ARG A 363 3.99 14.27 5.54
C ARG A 363 5.09 15.25 5.12
N ASP A 364 6.23 15.22 5.75
CA ASP A 364 7.34 16.16 5.49
C ASP A 364 7.89 15.99 4.07
N GLY A 365 8.11 14.76 3.65
CA GLY A 365 8.57 14.47 2.30
C GLY A 365 7.57 14.89 1.23
N LEU A 366 6.27 14.72 1.46
CA LEU A 366 5.25 15.20 0.55
C LEU A 366 5.17 16.72 0.53
N ALA A 367 5.19 17.41 1.69
CA ALA A 367 5.22 18.85 1.78
C ALA A 367 6.37 19.43 0.93
N TYR A 368 7.55 18.82 1.03
CA TYR A 368 8.70 19.21 0.22
C TYR A 368 8.49 18.89 -1.27
N ARG A 369 7.97 17.73 -1.67
CA ARG A 369 7.70 17.39 -3.07
C ARG A 369 6.64 18.29 -3.70
N LEU A 370 5.67 18.76 -2.95
CA LEU A 370 4.65 19.70 -3.42
C LEU A 370 5.25 21.05 -3.85
N THR A 371 6.40 21.47 -3.30
CA THR A 371 7.06 22.74 -3.69
C THR A 371 7.56 22.73 -5.14
N TRP A 372 7.87 21.57 -5.69
CA TRP A 372 8.34 21.40 -7.07
C TRP A 372 7.31 20.77 -8.02
N ARG A 373 6.13 20.39 -7.50
CA ARG A 373 5.05 19.84 -8.33
C ARG A 373 4.54 20.89 -9.31
N ARG A 374 4.41 20.47 -10.57
CA ARG A 374 3.80 21.26 -11.64
C ARG A 374 2.59 20.54 -12.22
N GLY A 375 1.62 21.28 -12.78
CA GLY A 375 0.41 20.73 -13.37
C GLY A 375 -0.63 20.33 -12.31
N ILE A 376 -1.26 19.16 -12.48
CA ILE A 376 -2.31 18.68 -11.58
C ILE A 376 -1.75 18.41 -10.18
N VAL A 377 -2.28 19.08 -9.17
CA VAL A 377 -1.92 18.91 -7.76
C VAL A 377 -3.10 18.25 -7.05
N PRO A 378 -2.96 17.01 -6.52
CA PRO A 378 -4.04 16.37 -5.78
C PRO A 378 -4.32 17.13 -4.49
N ARG A 379 -5.58 17.11 -4.02
CA ARG A 379 -5.93 17.72 -2.73
C ARG A 379 -5.29 16.93 -1.59
N LYS A 380 -4.47 17.60 -0.80
CA LYS A 380 -3.72 17.01 0.30
C LYS A 380 -3.88 17.86 1.56
N ARG A 381 -3.71 17.20 2.72
CA ARG A 381 -3.76 17.86 4.03
C ARG A 381 -2.49 18.65 4.36
N VAL A 382 -1.34 18.21 3.82
CA VAL A 382 -0.06 18.90 4.02
C VAL A 382 0.10 20.07 3.04
N GLN A 383 0.64 21.17 3.52
CA GLN A 383 0.98 22.33 2.72
C GLN A 383 2.39 22.23 2.14
N PRO A 384 2.67 22.81 0.98
CA PRO A 384 4.03 22.90 0.44
C PRO A 384 4.98 23.59 1.42
N SER A 385 6.10 22.95 1.76
CA SER A 385 7.11 23.51 2.65
C SER A 385 8.52 23.13 2.21
N THR A 386 9.46 24.06 2.37
CA THR A 386 10.91 23.82 2.24
C THR A 386 11.62 23.81 3.60
N ASP A 387 10.86 23.88 4.68
CA ASP A 387 11.40 23.88 6.06
C ASP A 387 11.80 22.48 6.48
N LEU A 388 12.99 22.07 6.04
CA LEU A 388 13.58 20.77 6.30
C LEU A 388 15.11 20.89 6.29
N PRO A 389 15.84 20.08 7.09
CA PRO A 389 17.28 19.96 6.98
C PRO A 389 17.75 19.61 5.57
N VAL A 390 18.87 20.17 5.15
CA VAL A 390 19.42 19.97 3.78
C VAL A 390 19.57 18.50 3.45
N ARG A 391 20.08 17.72 4.40
CA ARG A 391 20.27 16.27 4.21
C ARG A 391 18.93 15.54 3.99
N ARG A 392 17.85 15.92 4.69
CA ARG A 392 16.52 15.36 4.48
C ARG A 392 15.99 15.69 3.08
N LYS A 393 16.23 16.91 2.59
CA LYS A 393 15.90 17.30 1.20
C LYS A 393 16.64 16.44 0.18
N LEU A 394 17.94 16.14 0.41
CA LEU A 394 18.71 15.24 -0.46
C LEU A 394 18.15 13.82 -0.46
N VAL A 395 17.80 13.26 0.70
CA VAL A 395 17.15 11.93 0.81
C VAL A 395 15.89 11.89 -0.04
N TYR A 396 15.00 12.89 0.07
CA TYR A 396 13.73 12.89 -0.68
C TYR A 396 13.94 13.08 -2.19
N ARG A 397 14.92 13.88 -2.62
CA ARG A 397 15.28 14.04 -4.05
C ARG A 397 15.86 12.75 -4.61
N LEU A 398 16.79 12.12 -3.88
CA LEU A 398 17.43 10.89 -4.30
C LEU A 398 16.40 9.75 -4.41
N ARG A 399 15.55 9.58 -3.40
CA ARG A 399 14.44 8.61 -3.43
C ARG A 399 13.52 8.83 -4.63
N TYR A 400 13.12 10.08 -4.89
CA TYR A 400 12.30 10.43 -6.05
C TYR A 400 12.99 10.08 -7.37
N ALA A 401 14.29 10.36 -7.49
CA ALA A 401 15.09 10.02 -8.67
C ALA A 401 15.19 8.50 -8.87
N ILE A 402 15.47 7.73 -7.79
CA ILE A 402 15.53 6.26 -7.82
C ILE A 402 14.17 5.69 -8.29
N ALA A 403 13.07 6.13 -7.69
CA ALA A 403 11.74 5.68 -8.06
C ALA A 403 11.42 5.92 -9.55
N ARG A 404 11.84 7.07 -10.09
CA ARG A 404 11.60 7.42 -11.51
C ARG A 404 12.54 6.70 -12.46
N MET A 405 13.82 6.55 -12.11
CA MET A 405 14.83 5.94 -12.98
C MET A 405 14.79 4.42 -12.97
N SER A 406 14.26 3.78 -11.93
CA SER A 406 14.19 2.31 -11.88
C SER A 406 13.40 1.70 -13.05
N HIS A 407 12.30 2.34 -13.48
CA HIS A 407 11.50 1.85 -14.60
C HIS A 407 12.23 1.88 -15.97
N PRO A 408 12.78 3.01 -16.43
CA PRO A 408 13.50 3.03 -17.70
C PRO A 408 14.75 2.17 -17.67
N THR A 409 15.47 2.09 -16.55
CA THR A 409 16.67 1.26 -16.43
C THR A 409 16.32 -0.23 -16.52
N LEU A 410 15.25 -0.69 -15.87
CA LEU A 410 14.79 -2.07 -15.97
C LEU A 410 14.33 -2.40 -17.41
N ARG A 411 13.57 -1.49 -18.05
CA ARG A 411 13.17 -1.69 -19.46
C ARG A 411 14.37 -1.77 -20.40
N LEU A 412 15.39 -0.94 -20.19
CA LEU A 412 16.63 -1.03 -20.97
C LEU A 412 17.32 -2.39 -20.78
N ALA A 413 17.46 -2.85 -19.54
CA ALA A 413 18.02 -4.15 -19.22
C ALA A 413 17.24 -5.29 -19.90
N ARG A 414 15.90 -5.22 -19.88
CA ARG A 414 15.01 -6.17 -20.56
C ARG A 414 15.20 -6.15 -22.07
N SER A 415 15.21 -4.97 -22.70
CA SER A 415 15.33 -4.83 -24.16
C SER A 415 16.68 -5.30 -24.69
N LEU A 416 17.73 -5.25 -23.89
CA LEU A 416 19.07 -5.71 -24.24
C LEU A 416 19.35 -7.15 -23.77
N HIS A 417 18.41 -7.81 -23.09
CA HIS A 417 18.61 -9.11 -22.44
C HIS A 417 19.83 -9.13 -21.49
N MET A 418 20.07 -8.01 -20.80
CA MET A 418 21.20 -7.81 -19.89
C MET A 418 20.75 -7.39 -18.50
N PRO A 419 20.25 -8.32 -17.67
CA PRO A 419 19.78 -8.03 -16.28
C PRO A 419 20.81 -7.28 -15.43
N GLY A 420 22.11 -7.52 -15.69
CA GLY A 420 23.23 -6.86 -15.02
C GLY A 420 23.20 -5.33 -15.10
N ILE A 421 22.63 -4.75 -16.15
CA ILE A 421 22.48 -3.29 -16.29
C ILE A 421 21.62 -2.75 -15.15
N TYR A 422 20.44 -3.35 -14.91
CA TYR A 422 19.54 -2.93 -13.86
C TYR A 422 20.11 -3.23 -12.47
N THR A 423 20.57 -4.45 -12.23
CA THR A 423 21.01 -4.88 -10.89
C THR A 423 22.26 -4.13 -10.43
N THR A 424 23.21 -3.85 -11.33
CA THR A 424 24.41 -3.04 -11.03
C THR A 424 24.03 -1.58 -10.73
N TRP A 425 23.16 -0.99 -11.54
CA TRP A 425 22.63 0.34 -11.29
C TRP A 425 21.92 0.40 -9.93
N ALA A 426 21.01 -0.55 -9.65
CA ALA A 426 20.25 -0.60 -8.43
C ALA A 426 21.16 -0.70 -7.18
N ARG A 427 22.17 -1.60 -7.20
CA ARG A 427 23.16 -1.70 -6.11
C ARG A 427 23.93 -0.41 -5.90
N SER A 428 24.32 0.27 -6.99
CA SER A 428 25.10 1.52 -6.92
C SER A 428 24.28 2.66 -6.30
N VAL A 429 23.04 2.87 -6.76
CA VAL A 429 22.20 3.93 -6.22
C VAL A 429 21.69 3.59 -4.83
N LEU A 430 21.52 2.31 -4.47
CA LEU A 430 21.19 1.87 -3.11
C LEU A 430 22.31 2.23 -2.14
N ARG A 431 23.57 1.98 -2.49
CA ARG A 431 24.74 2.36 -1.67
C ARG A 431 24.77 3.89 -1.44
N LEU A 432 24.50 4.67 -2.50
CA LEU A 432 24.40 6.12 -2.39
C LEU A 432 23.26 6.54 -1.46
N TYR A 433 22.07 5.96 -1.63
CA TYR A 433 20.92 6.20 -0.77
C TYR A 433 21.22 5.89 0.70
N GLN A 434 21.84 4.74 0.97
CA GLN A 434 22.20 4.32 2.33
C GLN A 434 23.29 5.22 2.93
N SER A 435 24.24 5.72 2.13
CA SER A 435 25.25 6.68 2.59
C SER A 435 24.59 8.01 3.01
N VAL A 436 23.66 8.51 2.21
CA VAL A 436 22.97 9.78 2.51
C VAL A 436 21.98 9.62 3.67
N THR A 437 21.29 8.48 3.78
CA THR A 437 20.22 8.28 4.77
C THR A 437 20.75 7.80 6.11
N TRP A 438 21.68 6.82 6.10
CA TRP A 438 22.14 6.11 7.30
C TRP A 438 23.64 6.24 7.56
N SER A 439 24.31 7.17 6.88
CA SER A 439 25.76 7.41 7.07
C SER A 439 26.63 6.19 6.78
N ARG A 440 26.20 5.29 5.92
CA ARG A 440 26.98 4.09 5.59
C ARG A 440 28.19 4.42 4.71
N GLY A 441 29.32 3.79 5.03
CA GLY A 441 30.56 3.90 4.26
C GLY A 441 31.27 5.25 4.38
N ARG A 442 32.37 5.43 3.61
CA ARG A 442 33.22 6.64 3.66
C ARG A 442 32.46 7.92 3.27
N LEU A 443 31.59 7.83 2.26
CA LEU A 443 30.76 8.96 1.84
C LEU A 443 29.78 9.39 2.95
N GLY A 444 29.18 8.43 3.64
CA GLY A 444 28.29 8.72 4.78
C GLY A 444 29.01 9.44 5.90
N GLY A 445 30.24 9.00 6.25
CA GLY A 445 31.07 9.67 7.27
C GLY A 445 31.50 11.08 6.87
N LEU A 446 31.76 11.33 5.57
CA LEU A 446 32.03 12.68 5.06
C LEU A 446 30.79 13.57 5.17
N LEU A 447 29.62 13.03 4.79
CA LEU A 447 28.34 13.77 4.88
C LEU A 447 27.98 14.13 6.33
N ASP A 448 28.31 13.29 7.31
CA ASP A 448 28.05 13.59 8.72
C ASP A 448 28.87 14.80 9.23
N ARG A 449 30.06 15.03 8.65
CA ARG A 449 30.88 16.21 8.97
C ARG A 449 30.36 17.51 8.35
N LEU A 450 29.73 17.42 7.16
CA LEU A 450 29.27 18.57 6.39
C LEU A 450 27.80 18.89 6.63
N LEU A 451 26.98 17.87 6.85
CA LEU A 451 25.53 17.95 6.98
C LEU A 451 25.09 17.05 8.14
N PRO A 452 24.84 17.62 9.33
CA PRO A 452 24.47 16.83 10.50
C PRO A 452 23.27 15.91 10.20
N ARG A 453 23.25 14.74 10.84
CA ARG A 453 22.15 13.80 10.71
C ARG A 453 20.84 14.48 11.11
N PRO A 454 19.79 14.40 10.31
CA PRO A 454 18.48 14.78 10.78
C PRO A 454 18.10 13.80 11.90
N GLU A 455 17.55 14.28 12.97
CA GLU A 455 16.98 13.47 14.05
C GLU A 455 16.05 12.38 13.50
N ALA A 456 16.08 11.20 14.12
CA ALA A 456 15.42 9.98 13.67
C ALA A 456 13.88 10.10 13.59
#